data_400facc812066e4e1f381cb4222a4d36
#
_entry.id   400facc812066e4e1f381cb4222a4d36
#
_cell.length_a   1.000
_cell.length_b   1.000
_cell.length_c   1.000
_cell.angle_alpha   90.00
_cell.angle_beta   90.00
_cell.angle_gamma   90.00
#
_symmetry.space_group_name_H-M   'P 1'
#
loop_
_entity.id
_entity.type
_entity.pdbx_description
1 polymer ?
#
loop_
_entity_poly.entity_id
_entity_poly.type
_entity_poly.pdbx_seq_one_letter_code
_entity_poly.pdbx_strand_id
1 'polypeptide(L)'
;MSKLVVLKLSGHLINHREFIQSTLGALKSLAGVARFVLVPGGSVFADFVRELQGRMHFNEDTAHWLAIKAMEMYGTYLLSFDESNMLLEAYDLPEIHEALSKGKIPILMPYRVMRASNKLPHSWNLTSDSISIYVGEILKASMVILAKPVDGILDSRGNIVQKMSIVELEQSGTNVIDPYSVELLRNTKLQIAIYNMLKPSVLRYIVKGEPGDYTLIE
;
A
#
# COMPACT_ATOMS: atom_id res chain seq x y z
N MET A 1 -19.77 -2.90 12.33
CA MET A 1 -18.54 -2.05 12.38
C MET A 1 -18.11 -1.75 10.94
N SER A 2 -17.66 -0.53 10.63
CA SER A 2 -17.11 -0.20 9.31
C SER A 2 -15.85 -1.03 9.02
N LYS A 3 -15.68 -1.45 7.76
CA LYS A 3 -14.52 -2.23 7.32
C LYS A 3 -13.22 -1.45 7.60
N LEU A 4 -12.16 -2.13 8.04
CA LEU A 4 -10.82 -1.57 8.10
C LEU A 4 -10.09 -1.93 6.80
N VAL A 5 -9.54 -0.94 6.12
CA VAL A 5 -8.87 -1.07 4.83
C VAL A 5 -7.47 -0.48 4.94
N VAL A 6 -6.46 -1.23 4.56
CA VAL A 6 -5.10 -0.71 4.37
C VAL A 6 -4.97 -0.28 2.92
N LEU A 7 -4.63 0.98 2.68
CA LEU A 7 -4.37 1.50 1.34
C LEU A 7 -2.89 1.85 1.19
N LYS A 8 -2.21 1.14 0.31
CA LYS A 8 -0.85 1.48 -0.09
C LYS A 8 -0.89 2.57 -1.17
N LEU A 9 -0.30 3.71 -0.88
CA LEU A 9 -0.14 4.79 -1.84
C LEU A 9 1.17 4.63 -2.63
N SER A 10 1.05 4.57 -3.96
CA SER A 10 2.20 4.40 -4.85
C SER A 10 3.18 5.57 -4.73
N GLY A 11 4.47 5.25 -4.62
CA GLY A 11 5.54 6.25 -4.69
C GLY A 11 5.62 6.99 -6.03
N HIS A 12 5.08 6.39 -7.10
CA HIS A 12 4.99 7.04 -8.41
C HIS A 12 4.06 8.27 -8.42
N LEU A 13 3.20 8.45 -7.42
CA LEU A 13 2.36 9.65 -7.30
C LEU A 13 3.14 10.91 -6.89
N ILE A 14 4.42 10.82 -6.55
CA ILE A 14 5.21 11.95 -6.04
C ILE A 14 5.16 13.19 -6.95
N ASN A 15 5.09 12.99 -8.27
CA ASN A 15 5.02 14.07 -9.25
C ASN A 15 3.60 14.41 -9.71
N HIS A 16 2.58 13.83 -9.05
CA HIS A 16 1.18 13.91 -9.47
C HIS A 16 0.29 14.47 -8.36
N ARG A 17 0.51 15.75 -8.03
CA ARG A 17 -0.22 16.45 -6.96
C ARG A 17 -1.74 16.29 -7.06
N GLU A 18 -2.28 16.44 -8.25
CA GLU A 18 -3.72 16.37 -8.53
C GLU A 18 -4.32 14.99 -8.19
N PHE A 19 -3.57 13.91 -8.43
CA PHE A 19 -4.02 12.55 -8.09
C PHE A 19 -3.86 12.24 -6.60
N ILE A 20 -2.84 12.80 -5.93
CA ILE A 20 -2.74 12.74 -4.46
C ILE A 20 -3.98 13.41 -3.84
N GLN A 21 -4.28 14.65 -4.21
CA GLN A 21 -5.44 15.39 -3.70
C GLN A 21 -6.77 14.69 -4.03
N SER A 22 -6.93 14.18 -5.27
CA SER A 22 -8.11 13.41 -5.67
C SER A 22 -8.26 12.13 -4.85
N THR A 23 -7.16 11.43 -4.54
CA THR A 23 -7.18 10.24 -3.67
C THR A 23 -7.63 10.61 -2.25
N LEU A 24 -7.08 11.67 -1.68
CA LEU A 24 -7.50 12.15 -0.35
C LEU A 24 -8.97 12.55 -0.34
N GLY A 25 -9.46 13.21 -1.39
CA GLY A 25 -10.89 13.54 -1.57
C GLY A 25 -11.78 12.30 -1.63
N ALA A 26 -11.35 11.25 -2.36
CA ALA A 26 -12.05 9.97 -2.44
C ALA A 26 -12.12 9.29 -1.06
N LEU A 27 -11.02 9.26 -0.30
CA LEU A 27 -10.99 8.70 1.05
C LEU A 27 -11.93 9.43 1.99
N LYS A 28 -11.96 10.77 1.94
CA LYS A 28 -12.88 11.60 2.72
C LYS A 28 -14.34 11.26 2.42
N SER A 29 -14.68 11.05 1.16
CA SER A 29 -16.05 10.66 0.76
C SER A 29 -16.45 9.26 1.22
N LEU A 30 -15.48 8.40 1.51
CA LEU A 30 -15.68 7.01 1.94
C LEU A 30 -15.58 6.81 3.46
N ALA A 31 -15.33 7.86 4.24
CA ALA A 31 -15.15 7.79 5.70
C ALA A 31 -16.36 7.16 6.44
N GLY A 32 -17.58 7.29 5.90
CA GLY A 32 -18.79 6.64 6.45
C GLY A 32 -18.91 5.15 6.08
N VAL A 33 -18.14 4.65 5.11
CA VAL A 33 -18.22 3.27 4.58
C VAL A 33 -17.08 2.41 5.12
N ALA A 34 -15.87 2.95 5.16
CA ALA A 34 -14.68 2.26 5.64
C ALA A 34 -13.77 3.18 6.44
N ARG A 35 -12.95 2.57 7.30
CA ARG A 35 -11.82 3.24 7.96
C ARG A 35 -10.55 2.86 7.22
N PHE A 36 -9.67 3.82 7.00
CA PHE A 36 -8.46 3.63 6.22
C PHE A 36 -7.21 3.78 7.08
N VAL A 37 -6.20 2.97 6.75
CA VAL A 37 -4.80 3.15 7.18
C VAL A 37 -3.98 3.30 5.92
N LEU A 38 -3.23 4.39 5.77
CA LEU A 38 -2.38 4.61 4.63
C LEU A 38 -0.98 4.04 4.88
N VAL A 39 -0.44 3.36 3.88
CA VAL A 39 0.96 2.92 3.85
C VAL A 39 1.64 3.59 2.67
N PRO A 40 2.63 4.45 2.91
CA PRO A 40 3.35 5.12 1.82
C PRO A 40 4.26 4.15 1.08
N GLY A 41 4.44 4.33 -0.23
CA GLY A 41 5.46 3.64 -1.01
C GLY A 41 6.86 4.22 -0.77
N GLY A 42 7.87 3.60 -1.37
CA GLY A 42 9.26 4.06 -1.21
C GLY A 42 9.60 5.32 -2.02
N SER A 43 8.89 5.55 -3.14
CA SER A 43 9.09 6.69 -4.03
C SER A 43 10.53 6.83 -4.54
N VAL A 44 10.89 7.96 -5.09
CA VAL A 44 12.26 8.32 -5.51
C VAL A 44 13.28 8.21 -4.38
N PHE A 45 12.81 8.27 -3.13
CA PHE A 45 13.69 8.14 -1.97
C PHE A 45 14.23 6.71 -1.84
N ALA A 46 13.40 5.69 -2.07
CA ALA A 46 13.85 4.29 -2.07
C ALA A 46 14.66 3.96 -3.34
N ASP A 47 14.35 4.57 -4.48
CA ASP A 47 15.13 4.43 -5.71
C ASP A 47 16.56 4.96 -5.49
N PHE A 48 16.70 6.09 -4.81
CA PHE A 48 18.01 6.61 -4.42
C PHE A 48 18.79 5.64 -3.50
N VAL A 49 18.11 5.01 -2.53
CA VAL A 49 18.74 3.99 -1.67
C VAL A 49 19.27 2.82 -2.51
N ARG A 50 18.47 2.35 -3.48
CA ARG A 50 18.87 1.24 -4.38
C ARG A 50 20.07 1.62 -5.25
N GLU A 51 20.06 2.82 -5.82
CA GLU A 51 21.17 3.33 -6.61
C GLU A 51 22.44 3.45 -5.74
N LEU A 52 22.31 4.01 -4.54
CA LEU A 52 23.41 4.17 -3.61
C LEU A 52 24.02 2.81 -3.19
N GLN A 53 23.17 1.81 -2.93
CA GLN A 53 23.62 0.45 -2.63
C GLN A 53 24.44 -0.13 -3.81
N GLY A 54 23.95 0.03 -5.04
CA GLY A 54 24.66 -0.44 -6.24
C GLY A 54 26.04 0.21 -6.41
N ARG A 55 26.21 1.45 -5.97
CA ARG A 55 27.50 2.18 -6.06
C ARG A 55 28.43 1.93 -4.89
N MET A 56 27.88 1.83 -3.69
CA MET A 56 28.68 1.78 -2.43
C MET A 56 28.78 0.39 -1.83
N HIS A 57 28.02 -0.57 -2.36
CA HIS A 57 28.03 -2.00 -2.00
C HIS A 57 27.81 -2.30 -0.52
N PHE A 58 26.96 -1.50 0.18
CA PHE A 58 26.54 -1.86 1.54
C PHE A 58 25.54 -3.01 1.51
N ASN A 59 25.39 -3.69 2.65
CA ASN A 59 24.61 -4.94 2.74
C ASN A 59 23.09 -4.73 2.62
N GLU A 60 22.37 -5.84 2.36
CA GLU A 60 20.91 -5.86 2.21
C GLU A 60 20.18 -5.38 3.47
N ASP A 61 20.71 -5.67 4.66
CA ASP A 61 20.10 -5.22 5.92
C ASP A 61 20.07 -3.68 6.01
N THR A 62 21.18 -3.04 5.69
CA THR A 62 21.25 -1.57 5.64
C THR A 62 20.30 -1.01 4.57
N ALA A 63 20.28 -1.61 3.37
CA ALA A 63 19.41 -1.18 2.28
C ALA A 63 17.94 -1.28 2.67
N HIS A 64 17.54 -2.39 3.28
CA HIS A 64 16.17 -2.63 3.75
C HIS A 64 15.72 -1.53 4.73
N TRP A 65 16.50 -1.24 5.75
CA TRP A 65 16.12 -0.23 6.74
C TRP A 65 16.11 1.19 6.17
N LEU A 66 17.03 1.51 5.25
CA LEU A 66 17.03 2.79 4.56
C LEU A 66 15.80 2.91 3.64
N ALA A 67 15.41 1.83 2.93
CA ALA A 67 14.22 1.83 2.09
C ALA A 67 12.92 2.03 2.91
N ILE A 68 12.84 1.45 4.12
CA ILE A 68 11.71 1.70 5.03
C ILE A 68 11.71 3.16 5.52
N LYS A 69 12.87 3.75 5.80
CA LYS A 69 12.98 5.18 6.11
C LYS A 69 12.56 6.06 4.92
N ALA A 70 12.86 5.64 3.70
CA ALA A 70 12.39 6.32 2.49
C ALA A 70 10.85 6.35 2.39
N MET A 71 10.17 5.28 2.85
CA MET A 71 8.69 5.28 2.95
C MET A 71 8.19 6.35 3.92
N GLU A 72 8.86 6.56 5.07
CA GLU A 72 8.49 7.61 6.04
C GLU A 72 8.68 9.01 5.43
N MET A 73 9.77 9.24 4.69
CA MET A 73 9.97 10.51 3.98
C MET A 73 8.81 10.80 3.02
N TYR A 74 8.39 9.79 2.26
CA TYR A 74 7.24 9.94 1.36
C TYR A 74 5.92 10.12 2.14
N GLY A 75 5.76 9.45 3.28
CA GLY A 75 4.62 9.63 4.18
C GLY A 75 4.49 11.08 4.66
N THR A 76 5.59 11.68 5.12
CA THR A 76 5.63 13.10 5.52
C THR A 76 5.32 14.03 4.34
N TYR A 77 5.81 13.71 3.13
CA TYR A 77 5.47 14.47 1.93
C TYR A 77 3.96 14.43 1.63
N LEU A 78 3.31 13.26 1.76
CA LEU A 78 1.88 13.13 1.52
C LEU A 78 1.03 13.97 2.48
N LEU A 79 1.47 14.15 3.74
CA LEU A 79 0.78 15.00 4.71
C LEU A 79 0.68 16.47 4.25
N SER A 80 1.63 16.95 3.48
CA SER A 80 1.63 18.34 2.97
C SER A 80 0.45 18.65 2.03
N PHE A 81 -0.27 17.62 1.56
CA PHE A 81 -1.46 17.76 0.71
C PHE A 81 -2.78 17.60 1.46
N ASP A 82 -2.74 17.40 2.78
CA ASP A 82 -3.94 17.22 3.60
C ASP A 82 -4.55 18.55 4.04
N GLU A 83 -5.18 19.25 3.14
CA GLU A 83 -5.89 20.50 3.41
C GLU A 83 -7.08 20.33 4.38
N SER A 84 -7.55 19.08 4.55
CA SER A 84 -8.71 18.74 5.39
C SER A 84 -8.34 18.37 6.82
N ASN A 85 -7.06 18.31 7.16
CA ASN A 85 -6.54 17.83 8.44
C ASN A 85 -7.15 16.47 8.85
N MET A 86 -7.30 15.56 7.89
CA MET A 86 -7.84 14.23 8.14
C MET A 86 -6.77 13.16 8.35
N LEU A 87 -5.54 13.42 7.90
CA LEU A 87 -4.40 12.52 8.10
C LEU A 87 -3.74 12.75 9.46
N LEU A 88 -3.18 11.69 10.00
CA LEU A 88 -2.38 11.75 11.22
C LEU A 88 -1.22 10.75 11.10
N GLU A 89 0.02 11.20 11.36
CA GLU A 89 1.17 10.28 11.45
C GLU A 89 0.92 9.25 12.54
N ALA A 90 1.30 8.01 12.28
CA ALA A 90 1.25 6.93 13.24
C ALA A 90 2.51 6.06 13.11
N TYR A 91 3.23 5.88 14.20
CA TYR A 91 4.53 5.20 14.24
C TYR A 91 4.44 3.78 14.82
N ASP A 92 3.29 3.44 15.44
CA ASP A 92 3.02 2.12 16.01
C ASP A 92 1.52 1.78 15.99
N LEU A 93 1.18 0.56 16.41
CA LEU A 93 -0.20 0.08 16.40
C LEU A 93 -1.11 0.87 17.36
N PRO A 94 -0.70 1.24 18.59
CA PRO A 94 -1.48 2.12 19.47
C PRO A 94 -1.83 3.46 18.81
N GLU A 95 -0.88 4.13 18.17
CA GLU A 95 -1.11 5.41 17.48
C GLU A 95 -2.06 5.26 16.28
N ILE A 96 -1.98 4.13 15.53
CA ILE A 96 -2.96 3.82 14.48
C ILE A 96 -4.37 3.72 15.09
N HIS A 97 -4.54 2.96 16.17
CA HIS A 97 -5.84 2.80 16.81
C HIS A 97 -6.38 4.11 17.39
N GLU A 98 -5.51 4.93 17.97
CA GLU A 98 -5.86 6.27 18.47
C GLU A 98 -6.35 7.18 17.34
N ALA A 99 -5.62 7.25 16.22
CA ALA A 99 -6.02 8.04 15.06
C ALA A 99 -7.40 7.60 14.52
N LEU A 100 -7.59 6.28 14.35
CA LEU A 100 -8.87 5.72 13.90
C LEU A 100 -10.03 6.02 14.87
N SER A 101 -9.77 6.03 16.19
CA SER A 101 -10.78 6.36 17.20
C SER A 101 -11.22 7.82 17.13
N LYS A 102 -10.35 8.72 16.70
CA LYS A 102 -10.60 10.14 16.46
C LYS A 102 -11.25 10.42 15.08
N GLY A 103 -11.58 9.38 14.31
CA GLY A 103 -12.11 9.52 12.96
C GLY A 103 -11.09 10.06 11.95
N LYS A 104 -9.79 9.98 12.28
CA LYS A 104 -8.70 10.35 11.40
C LYS A 104 -8.24 9.14 10.56
N ILE A 105 -7.48 9.41 9.52
CA ILE A 105 -6.84 8.41 8.69
C ILE A 105 -5.35 8.38 9.06
N PRO A 106 -4.87 7.36 9.80
CA PRO A 106 -3.45 7.24 10.09
C PRO A 106 -2.66 6.98 8.81
N ILE A 107 -1.57 7.74 8.64
CA ILE A 107 -0.53 7.41 7.69
C ILE A 107 0.62 6.74 8.46
N LEU A 108 0.86 5.46 8.15
CA LEU A 108 1.86 4.69 8.87
C LEU A 108 3.27 5.15 8.50
N MET A 109 4.06 5.46 9.52
CA MET A 109 5.50 5.61 9.47
C MET A 109 6.10 4.24 9.87
N PRO A 110 6.48 3.37 8.89
CA PRO A 110 6.57 1.94 9.14
C PRO A 110 7.81 1.49 9.91
N TYR A 111 8.83 2.32 10.04
CA TYR A 111 10.13 1.90 10.58
C TYR A 111 10.02 1.27 11.98
N ARG A 112 9.29 1.91 12.90
CA ARG A 112 9.16 1.41 14.28
C ARG A 112 8.44 0.04 14.32
N VAL A 113 7.34 -0.09 13.57
CA VAL A 113 6.57 -1.35 13.49
C VAL A 113 7.40 -2.47 12.88
N MET A 114 8.06 -2.18 11.75
CA MET A 114 8.89 -3.16 11.05
C MET A 114 10.09 -3.59 11.89
N ARG A 115 10.73 -2.64 12.57
CA ARG A 115 11.88 -2.92 13.45
C ARG A 115 11.50 -3.78 14.65
N ALA A 116 10.34 -3.52 15.26
CA ALA A 116 9.86 -4.26 16.42
C ALA A 116 9.48 -5.70 16.08
N SER A 117 8.90 -5.94 14.91
CA SER A 117 8.53 -7.28 14.46
C SER A 117 9.70 -8.04 13.85
N ASN A 118 10.48 -7.39 13.01
CA ASN A 118 11.62 -7.91 12.23
C ASN A 118 11.37 -9.31 11.60
N LYS A 119 10.16 -9.54 11.08
CA LYS A 119 9.72 -10.85 10.58
C LYS A 119 9.85 -10.99 9.07
N LEU A 120 10.02 -9.88 8.36
CA LEU A 120 10.11 -9.86 6.91
C LEU A 120 11.57 -9.99 6.45
N PRO A 121 11.85 -10.65 5.32
CA PRO A 121 13.21 -10.77 4.80
C PRO A 121 13.76 -9.39 4.38
N HIS A 122 15.05 -9.19 4.56
CA HIS A 122 15.75 -7.99 4.12
C HIS A 122 16.25 -8.19 2.69
N SER A 123 15.45 -7.80 1.73
CA SER A 123 15.75 -7.97 0.30
C SER A 123 14.91 -7.04 -0.55
N TRP A 124 15.35 -6.72 -1.76
CA TRP A 124 14.57 -5.95 -2.72
C TRP A 124 13.42 -6.75 -3.39
N ASN A 125 13.32 -8.06 -3.12
CA ASN A 125 12.15 -8.86 -3.50
C ASN A 125 10.91 -8.52 -2.64
N LEU A 126 11.13 -7.76 -1.56
CA LEU A 126 10.13 -7.23 -0.67
C LEU A 126 10.09 -5.71 -0.80
N THR A 127 8.93 -5.17 -1.08
CA THR A 127 8.71 -3.72 -1.20
C THR A 127 7.55 -3.24 -0.32
N SER A 128 7.08 -2.03 -0.56
CA SER A 128 5.91 -1.47 0.13
C SER A 128 4.62 -2.27 -0.10
N ASP A 129 4.53 -3.11 -1.13
CA ASP A 129 3.37 -3.98 -1.36
C ASP A 129 3.33 -5.06 -0.26
N SER A 130 4.42 -5.81 -0.08
CA SER A 130 4.56 -6.80 1.00
C SER A 130 4.39 -6.19 2.38
N ILE A 131 4.99 -5.02 2.63
CA ILE A 131 4.83 -4.30 3.90
C ILE A 131 3.35 -3.98 4.15
N SER A 132 2.61 -3.55 3.12
CA SER A 132 1.19 -3.22 3.26
C SER A 132 0.33 -4.45 3.55
N ILE A 133 0.64 -5.59 2.94
CA ILE A 133 -0.04 -6.86 3.21
C ILE A 133 0.24 -7.29 4.65
N TYR A 134 1.50 -7.26 5.09
CA TYR A 134 1.87 -7.56 6.47
C TYR A 134 1.16 -6.63 7.47
N VAL A 135 1.11 -5.34 7.21
CA VAL A 135 0.37 -4.37 8.03
C VAL A 135 -1.13 -4.70 8.04
N GLY A 136 -1.71 -5.07 6.91
CA GLY A 136 -3.10 -5.52 6.81
C GLY A 136 -3.38 -6.71 7.72
N GLU A 137 -2.44 -7.66 7.77
CA GLU A 137 -2.54 -8.86 8.61
C GLU A 137 -2.52 -8.53 10.11
N ILE A 138 -1.50 -7.78 10.56
CA ILE A 138 -1.36 -7.43 11.98
C ILE A 138 -2.50 -6.53 12.49
N LEU A 139 -3.08 -5.70 11.62
CA LEU A 139 -4.24 -4.87 11.93
C LEU A 139 -5.58 -5.62 11.79
N LYS A 140 -5.58 -6.86 11.30
CA LYS A 140 -6.78 -7.63 10.96
C LYS A 140 -7.70 -6.82 10.03
N ALA A 141 -7.13 -6.20 9.02
CA ALA A 141 -7.87 -5.46 8.03
C ALA A 141 -8.79 -6.38 7.22
N SER A 142 -9.87 -5.84 6.69
CA SER A 142 -10.78 -6.58 5.80
C SER A 142 -10.17 -6.78 4.42
N MET A 143 -9.35 -5.83 3.97
CA MET A 143 -8.63 -5.89 2.70
C MET A 143 -7.43 -4.95 2.68
N VAL A 144 -6.52 -5.20 1.74
CA VAL A 144 -5.45 -4.30 1.36
C VAL A 144 -5.69 -3.82 -0.07
N ILE A 145 -5.56 -2.53 -0.32
CA ILE A 145 -5.67 -1.94 -1.65
C ILE A 145 -4.29 -1.44 -2.05
N LEU A 146 -3.81 -1.89 -3.21
CA LEU A 146 -2.53 -1.51 -3.77
C LEU A 146 -2.76 -0.54 -4.95
N ALA A 147 -2.47 0.73 -4.74
CA ALA A 147 -2.46 1.72 -5.82
C ALA A 147 -1.20 1.52 -6.68
N LYS A 148 -1.38 1.24 -7.97
CA LYS A 148 -0.32 0.89 -8.91
C LYS A 148 -0.43 1.74 -10.19
N PRO A 149 0.62 1.82 -11.03
CA PRO A 149 0.54 2.52 -12.32
C PRO A 149 -0.15 1.69 -13.42
N VAL A 150 -0.98 0.72 -13.05
CA VAL A 150 -1.72 -0.17 -13.95
C VAL A 150 -3.17 -0.33 -13.49
N ASP A 151 -4.08 -0.58 -14.41
CA ASP A 151 -5.53 -0.72 -14.09
C ASP A 151 -5.86 -1.97 -13.28
N GLY A 152 -4.99 -2.96 -13.30
CA GLY A 152 -5.14 -4.27 -12.65
C GLY A 152 -4.18 -5.27 -13.29
N ILE A 153 -4.40 -6.56 -13.07
CA ILE A 153 -3.68 -7.64 -13.76
C ILE A 153 -4.45 -7.92 -15.06
N LEU A 154 -3.71 -8.02 -16.16
CA LEU A 154 -4.30 -8.23 -17.48
C LEU A 154 -4.20 -9.72 -17.89
N ASP A 155 -5.22 -10.18 -18.60
CA ASP A 155 -5.18 -11.47 -19.29
C ASP A 155 -4.33 -11.40 -20.58
N SER A 156 -4.17 -12.52 -21.28
CA SER A 156 -3.43 -12.59 -22.54
C SER A 156 -4.04 -11.77 -23.69
N ARG A 157 -5.27 -11.29 -23.54
CA ARG A 157 -5.99 -10.45 -24.51
C ARG A 157 -5.95 -8.97 -24.13
N GLY A 158 -5.31 -8.62 -23.00
CA GLY A 158 -5.21 -7.25 -22.50
C GLY A 158 -6.43 -6.77 -21.70
N ASN A 159 -7.34 -7.65 -21.31
CA ASN A 159 -8.48 -7.30 -20.46
C ASN A 159 -8.10 -7.40 -18.99
N ILE A 160 -8.67 -6.54 -18.15
CA ILE A 160 -8.49 -6.63 -16.69
C ILE A 160 -9.13 -7.92 -16.17
N VAL A 161 -8.34 -8.74 -15.46
CA VAL A 161 -8.84 -9.87 -14.68
C VAL A 161 -9.53 -9.32 -13.44
N GLN A 162 -10.86 -9.29 -13.43
CA GLN A 162 -11.65 -8.70 -12.35
C GLN A 162 -11.44 -9.40 -11.01
N LYS A 163 -11.25 -10.72 -11.04
CA LYS A 163 -11.10 -11.56 -9.87
C LYS A 163 -10.17 -12.72 -10.18
N MET A 164 -9.27 -13.01 -9.25
CA MET A 164 -8.37 -14.17 -9.36
C MET A 164 -8.04 -14.75 -7.99
N SER A 165 -7.77 -16.04 -7.98
CA SER A 165 -7.24 -16.74 -6.81
C SER A 165 -5.73 -16.53 -6.68
N ILE A 166 -5.18 -16.84 -5.50
CA ILE A 166 -3.73 -16.81 -5.27
C ILE A 166 -3.00 -17.78 -6.19
N VAL A 167 -3.60 -18.94 -6.49
CA VAL A 167 -3.01 -19.93 -7.40
C VAL A 167 -2.92 -19.37 -8.83
N GLU A 168 -3.96 -18.72 -9.31
CA GLU A 168 -3.94 -18.06 -10.63
C GLU A 168 -2.94 -16.91 -10.67
N LEU A 169 -2.80 -16.14 -9.58
CA LEU A 169 -1.80 -15.09 -9.44
C LEU A 169 -0.38 -15.67 -9.60
N GLU A 170 -0.06 -16.76 -8.92
CA GLU A 170 1.23 -17.44 -9.01
C GLU A 170 1.51 -17.93 -10.44
N GLN A 171 0.51 -18.55 -11.08
CA GLN A 171 0.64 -19.07 -12.44
C GLN A 171 0.74 -17.96 -13.49
N SER A 172 0.20 -16.78 -13.21
CA SER A 172 0.24 -15.64 -14.14
C SER A 172 1.64 -15.10 -14.37
N GLY A 173 2.58 -15.34 -13.44
CA GLY A 173 3.93 -14.78 -13.48
C GLY A 173 3.97 -13.25 -13.49
N THR A 174 2.91 -12.61 -13.03
CA THR A 174 2.82 -11.14 -13.04
C THR A 174 3.88 -10.49 -12.14
N ASN A 175 4.39 -9.35 -12.59
CA ASN A 175 5.29 -8.48 -11.82
C ASN A 175 4.58 -7.21 -11.29
N VAL A 176 3.25 -7.19 -11.31
CA VAL A 176 2.46 -6.05 -10.83
C VAL A 176 2.64 -5.83 -9.33
N ILE A 177 2.82 -6.91 -8.56
CA ILE A 177 3.19 -6.88 -7.15
C ILE A 177 4.57 -7.50 -6.94
N ASP A 178 5.21 -7.20 -5.83
CA ASP A 178 6.53 -7.75 -5.55
C ASP A 178 6.46 -9.28 -5.27
N PRO A 179 7.57 -10.04 -5.52
CA PRO A 179 7.57 -11.50 -5.38
C PRO A 179 7.21 -11.98 -3.97
N TYR A 180 7.65 -11.27 -2.93
CA TYR A 180 7.36 -11.67 -1.56
C TYR A 180 5.89 -11.47 -1.17
N SER A 181 5.20 -10.53 -1.83
CA SER A 181 3.74 -10.36 -1.68
C SER A 181 2.99 -11.65 -1.98
N VAL A 182 3.38 -12.38 -3.02
CA VAL A 182 2.75 -13.65 -3.41
C VAL A 182 2.97 -14.71 -2.31
N GLU A 183 4.17 -14.76 -1.73
CA GLU A 183 4.47 -15.67 -0.61
C GLU A 183 3.61 -15.37 0.63
N LEU A 184 3.46 -14.10 0.99
CA LEU A 184 2.60 -13.69 2.11
C LEU A 184 1.15 -14.08 1.87
N LEU A 185 0.64 -13.93 0.64
CA LEU A 185 -0.75 -14.21 0.30
C LEU A 185 -1.13 -15.68 0.47
N ARG A 186 -0.21 -16.62 0.32
CA ARG A 186 -0.46 -18.06 0.56
C ARG A 186 -0.96 -18.36 1.99
N ASN A 187 -0.58 -17.54 2.95
CA ASN A 187 -0.80 -17.78 4.37
C ASN A 187 -1.83 -16.83 4.99
N THR A 188 -2.45 -15.96 4.18
CA THR A 188 -3.45 -15.00 4.66
C THR A 188 -4.82 -15.22 4.02
N LYS A 189 -5.87 -14.71 4.67
CA LYS A 189 -7.22 -14.61 4.13
C LYS A 189 -7.58 -13.17 3.70
N LEU A 190 -6.58 -12.31 3.61
CA LEU A 190 -6.77 -10.93 3.18
C LEU A 190 -7.16 -10.86 1.70
N GLN A 191 -8.19 -10.10 1.41
CA GLN A 191 -8.47 -9.70 0.04
C GLN A 191 -7.52 -8.58 -0.38
N ILE A 192 -6.98 -8.69 -1.58
CA ILE A 192 -6.08 -7.67 -2.14
C ILE A 192 -6.73 -7.09 -3.39
N ALA A 193 -6.89 -5.78 -3.44
CA ALA A 193 -7.34 -5.09 -4.64
C ALA A 193 -6.20 -4.31 -5.28
N ILE A 194 -6.06 -4.42 -6.59
CA ILE A 194 -5.06 -3.68 -7.38
C ILE A 194 -5.81 -2.75 -8.33
N TYR A 195 -5.51 -1.45 -8.28
CA TYR A 195 -6.15 -0.47 -9.13
C TYR A 195 -5.15 0.62 -9.59
N ASN A 196 -5.53 1.35 -10.63
CA ASN A 196 -4.71 2.44 -11.16
C ASN A 196 -4.74 3.65 -10.23
N MET A 197 -3.58 4.02 -9.71
CA MET A 197 -3.38 5.17 -8.84
C MET A 197 -3.84 6.51 -9.47
N LEU A 198 -3.94 6.58 -10.80
CA LEU A 198 -4.44 7.76 -11.54
C LEU A 198 -5.97 7.76 -11.69
N LYS A 199 -6.66 6.74 -11.13
CA LYS A 199 -8.12 6.59 -11.16
C LYS A 199 -8.70 6.52 -9.73
N PRO A 200 -8.56 7.53 -8.86
CA PRO A 200 -9.00 7.45 -7.44
C PRO A 200 -10.49 7.16 -7.27
N SER A 201 -11.33 7.49 -8.27
CA SER A 201 -12.75 7.16 -8.26
C SER A 201 -13.06 5.67 -8.19
N VAL A 202 -12.10 4.81 -8.55
CA VAL A 202 -12.24 3.34 -8.48
C VAL A 202 -12.31 2.85 -7.03
N LEU A 203 -11.71 3.57 -6.08
CA LEU A 203 -11.73 3.22 -4.65
C LEU A 203 -13.13 2.95 -4.10
N ARG A 204 -14.13 3.71 -4.58
CA ARG A 204 -15.53 3.53 -4.14
C ARG A 204 -16.08 2.16 -4.52
N TYR A 205 -15.76 1.68 -5.73
CA TYR A 205 -16.22 0.38 -6.24
C TYR A 205 -15.55 -0.75 -5.45
N ILE A 206 -14.24 -0.66 -5.22
CA ILE A 206 -13.47 -1.63 -4.43
C ILE A 206 -14.07 -1.76 -3.02
N VAL A 207 -14.22 -0.64 -2.31
CA VAL A 207 -14.69 -0.63 -0.91
C VAL A 207 -16.11 -1.16 -0.78
N LYS A 208 -16.98 -0.90 -1.78
CA LYS A 208 -18.35 -1.41 -1.81
C LYS A 208 -18.46 -2.83 -2.36
N GLY A 209 -17.41 -3.38 -2.99
CA GLY A 209 -17.46 -4.66 -3.68
C GLY A 209 -18.26 -4.61 -4.98
N GLU A 210 -18.31 -3.44 -5.63
CA GLU A 210 -18.99 -3.23 -6.91
C GLU A 210 -18.03 -3.47 -8.09
N PRO A 211 -18.49 -3.91 -9.26
CA PRO A 211 -17.63 -4.06 -10.44
C PRO A 211 -16.96 -2.74 -10.84
N GLY A 212 -15.71 -2.80 -11.27
CA GLY A 212 -14.93 -1.63 -11.68
C GLY A 212 -13.58 -2.01 -12.30
N ASP A 213 -12.79 -1.01 -12.68
CA ASP A 213 -11.46 -1.19 -13.27
C ASP A 213 -10.42 -1.53 -12.20
N TYR A 214 -10.46 -2.74 -11.66
CA TYR A 214 -9.50 -3.26 -10.68
C TYR A 214 -9.45 -4.77 -10.71
N THR A 215 -8.38 -5.37 -10.19
CA THR A 215 -8.28 -6.81 -9.93
C THR A 215 -8.44 -7.07 -8.44
N LEU A 216 -9.33 -8.00 -8.07
CA LEU A 216 -9.47 -8.54 -6.72
C LEU A 216 -8.78 -9.91 -6.64
N ILE A 217 -7.87 -10.08 -5.69
CA ILE A 217 -7.20 -11.35 -5.35
C ILE A 217 -7.78 -11.85 -4.03
N GLU A 218 -8.27 -13.11 -4.02
CA GLU A 218 -8.88 -13.73 -2.82
C GLU A 218 -8.67 -15.26 -2.75
#